data_dec98fb40e0258a7650b24426343baf9
#
_entry.id   dec98fb40e0258a7650b24426343baf9
#
_cell.length_a   1.000
_cell.length_b   1.000
_cell.length_c   1.000
_cell.angle_alpha   90.00
_cell.angle_beta   90.00
_cell.angle_gamma   90.00
#
_symmetry.space_group_name_H-M   'P 1'
#
loop_
_entity.id
_entity.type
_entity.pdbx_description
1 polymer ?
#
loop_
_entity_poly.entity_id
_entity_poly.type
_entity_poly.pdbx_seq_one_letter_code
_entity_poly.pdbx_strand_id
1 'polypeptide(L)'
;EPYLITLTTESDVFPIFQHDGSEFIYMLEGRVAYRHGRNVYDMKAGDSLFFDADVPHGPEKLKQLPISFLSVISYPTSRRKG
;
A
#
# COMPACT_ATOMS: atom_id res chain seq x y z
N GLU A 1 11.32 5.38 -3.22
CA GLU A 1 10.90 6.62 -2.55
C GLU A 1 9.97 6.26 -1.40
N PRO A 2 10.38 6.52 -0.15
CA PRO A 2 9.60 6.12 1.02
C PRO A 2 8.57 7.17 1.41
N TYR A 3 7.44 6.68 1.91
CA TYR A 3 6.37 7.52 2.43
C TYR A 3 5.83 6.92 3.72
N LEU A 4 5.50 7.77 4.66
CA LEU A 4 4.75 7.35 5.85
C LEU A 4 3.30 7.73 5.63
N ILE A 5 2.42 6.75 5.64
CA ILE A 5 1.00 6.92 5.39
C ILE A 5 0.26 6.72 6.70
N THR A 6 -0.60 7.68 7.04
CA THR A 6 -1.43 7.58 8.24
C THR A 6 -2.89 7.77 7.83
N LEU A 7 -3.74 6.84 8.24
CA LEU A 7 -5.17 6.87 7.95
C LEU A 7 -5.94 7.00 9.26
N THR A 8 -6.94 7.88 9.26
CA THR A 8 -7.74 8.18 10.44
C THR A 8 -9.21 7.97 10.13
N THR A 9 -10.08 8.31 11.08
CA THR A 9 -11.52 8.14 10.89
C THR A 9 -12.10 8.98 9.76
N GLU A 10 -11.39 10.02 9.34
CA GLU A 10 -11.82 10.83 8.20
C GLU A 10 -11.45 10.24 6.86
N SER A 11 -10.61 9.22 6.89
CA SER A 11 -10.09 8.61 5.66
C SER A 11 -10.93 7.39 5.31
N ASP A 12 -12.19 7.58 4.97
CA ASP A 12 -13.08 6.46 4.73
C ASP A 12 -13.33 6.20 3.24
N VAL A 13 -12.74 6.98 2.37
CA VAL A 13 -12.84 6.78 0.92
C VAL A 13 -11.44 6.76 0.34
N PHE A 14 -11.12 5.68 -0.35
CA PHE A 14 -9.75 5.48 -0.84
C PHE A 14 -9.75 5.28 -2.34
N PRO A 15 -8.93 6.03 -3.05
CA PRO A 15 -8.76 5.77 -4.47
C PRO A 15 -8.01 4.45 -4.65
N ILE A 16 -8.23 3.85 -5.79
CA ILE A 16 -7.42 2.73 -6.24
C ILE A 16 -6.20 3.32 -6.92
N PHE A 17 -5.03 2.88 -6.53
CA PHE A 17 -3.76 3.34 -7.09
C PHE A 17 -3.26 2.38 -8.14
N GLN A 18 -2.58 2.92 -9.12
CA GLN A 18 -1.95 2.11 -10.16
C GLN A 18 -0.83 2.94 -10.76
N HIS A 19 0.38 2.41 -10.72
CA HIS A 19 1.55 3.12 -11.25
C HIS A 19 2.65 2.13 -11.60
N ASP A 20 3.63 2.57 -12.37
CA ASP A 20 4.75 1.71 -12.74
C ASP A 20 5.58 1.35 -11.52
N GLY A 21 6.24 0.21 -11.61
CA GLY A 21 7.20 -0.21 -10.62
C GLY A 21 6.63 -1.19 -9.61
N SER A 22 7.29 -1.24 -8.48
CA SER A 22 6.88 -2.11 -7.39
C SER A 22 6.75 -1.29 -6.12
N GLU A 23 6.00 -1.83 -5.18
CA GLU A 23 5.76 -1.17 -3.91
C GLU A 23 5.90 -2.17 -2.78
N PHE A 24 6.54 -1.73 -1.70
CA PHE A 24 6.65 -2.48 -0.47
C PHE A 24 5.93 -1.69 0.61
N ILE A 25 5.03 -2.35 1.33
CA ILE A 25 4.39 -1.73 2.49
C ILE A 25 4.69 -2.53 3.75
N TYR A 26 4.89 -1.83 4.84
CA TYR A 26 5.17 -2.41 6.15
C TYR A 26 4.26 -1.75 7.18
N MET A 27 3.42 -2.56 7.82
CA MET A 27 2.44 -2.05 8.78
C MET A 27 3.08 -1.72 10.10
N LEU A 28 2.86 -0.49 10.56
CA LEU A 28 3.37 -0.01 11.86
C LEU A 28 2.29 -0.04 12.92
N GLU A 29 1.03 0.23 12.55
CA GLU A 29 -0.04 0.38 13.52
C GLU A 29 -1.38 0.11 12.87
N GLY A 30 -2.31 -0.47 13.62
CA GLY A 30 -3.68 -0.68 13.15
C GLY A 30 -3.86 -1.93 12.33
N ARG A 31 -5.05 -2.05 11.74
CA ARG A 31 -5.38 -3.17 10.85
C ARG A 31 -6.13 -2.67 9.63
N VAL A 32 -5.79 -3.23 8.49
CA VAL A 32 -6.36 -2.82 7.21
C VAL A 32 -6.54 -4.04 6.32
N ALA A 33 -7.63 -4.07 5.57
CA ALA A 33 -7.75 -5.00 4.45
C ALA A 33 -7.19 -4.28 3.22
N TYR A 34 -6.09 -4.77 2.69
CA TYR A 34 -5.38 -4.14 1.57
C TYR A 34 -5.59 -4.97 0.31
N ARG A 35 -6.06 -4.31 -0.73
CA ARG A 35 -6.34 -4.98 -2.00
C ARG A 35 -5.18 -4.84 -2.96
N HIS A 36 -4.88 -5.93 -3.65
CA HIS A 36 -3.97 -5.94 -4.79
C HIS A 36 -4.63 -6.80 -5.88
N GLY A 37 -5.16 -6.16 -6.91
CA GLY A 37 -5.90 -6.85 -7.94
C GLY A 37 -7.16 -7.48 -7.37
N ARG A 38 -7.25 -8.80 -7.46
CA ARG A 38 -8.39 -9.54 -6.91
C ARG A 38 -8.16 -10.01 -5.48
N ASN A 39 -6.95 -9.89 -5.00
CA ASN A 39 -6.59 -10.42 -3.68
C ASN A 39 -6.73 -9.34 -2.63
N VAL A 40 -7.22 -9.72 -1.47
CA VAL A 40 -7.33 -8.82 -0.32
C VAL A 40 -6.59 -9.44 0.84
N TYR A 41 -5.68 -8.69 1.42
CA TYR A 41 -4.82 -9.16 2.50
C TYR A 41 -5.18 -8.43 3.79
N ASP A 42 -5.43 -9.20 4.85
CA ASP A 42 -5.68 -8.64 6.17
C ASP A 42 -4.33 -8.38 6.83
N MET A 43 -3.99 -7.12 7.03
CA MET A 43 -2.67 -6.73 7.50
C MET A 43 -2.75 -6.02 8.85
N LYS A 44 -1.84 -6.37 9.74
CA LYS A 44 -1.71 -5.75 11.05
C LYS A 44 -0.27 -5.36 11.29
N ALA A 45 0.00 -4.71 12.39
CA ALA A 45 1.36 -4.25 12.73
C ALA A 45 2.36 -5.39 12.60
N GLY A 46 3.45 -5.14 11.93
CA GLY A 46 4.50 -6.11 11.68
C GLY A 46 4.36 -6.86 10.36
N ASP A 47 3.20 -6.80 9.72
CA ASP A 47 3.01 -7.45 8.43
C ASP A 47 3.57 -6.59 7.30
N SER A 48 4.00 -7.24 6.24
CA SER A 48 4.51 -6.54 5.07
C SER A 48 3.98 -7.19 3.80
N LEU A 49 3.99 -6.41 2.72
CA LEU A 49 3.52 -6.86 1.43
C LEU A 49 4.37 -6.19 0.35
N PHE A 50 4.87 -6.99 -0.59
CA PHE A 50 5.62 -6.48 -1.73
C PHE A 50 4.88 -6.89 -2.99
N PHE A 51 4.65 -5.94 -3.91
CA PHE A 51 3.80 -6.23 -5.06
C PHE A 51 4.13 -5.34 -6.26
N ASP A 52 3.67 -5.78 -7.42
CA ASP A 52 3.71 -4.97 -8.63
C ASP A 52 2.69 -3.85 -8.52
N ALA A 53 3.15 -2.62 -8.64
CA ALA A 53 2.28 -1.46 -8.46
C ALA A 53 1.45 -1.13 -9.69
N ASP A 54 1.73 -1.78 -10.82
CA ASP A 54 0.94 -1.58 -12.03
C ASP A 54 -0.37 -2.37 -11.98
N VAL A 55 -0.57 -3.21 -10.98
CA VAL A 55 -1.86 -3.83 -10.70
C VAL A 55 -2.62 -2.91 -9.76
N PRO A 56 -3.91 -2.63 -9.99
CA PRO A 56 -4.67 -1.74 -9.10
C PRO A 56 -4.61 -2.21 -7.64
N HIS A 57 -4.34 -1.26 -6.74
CA HIS A 57 -4.12 -1.60 -5.34
C HIS A 57 -4.52 -0.45 -4.43
N GLY A 58 -4.70 -0.73 -3.17
CA GLY A 58 -4.98 0.27 -2.15
C GLY A 58 -5.72 -0.31 -0.96
N PRO A 59 -5.85 0.50 0.11
CA PRO A 59 -6.68 0.10 1.25
C PRO A 59 -8.12 -0.09 0.82
N GLU A 60 -8.74 -1.17 1.25
CA GLU A 60 -10.13 -1.43 0.92
C GLU A 60 -11.04 -1.24 2.12
N LYS A 61 -10.60 -1.65 3.30
CA LYS A 61 -11.38 -1.53 4.50
C LYS A 61 -10.48 -1.25 5.68
N LEU A 62 -10.80 -0.21 6.45
CA LEU A 62 -10.07 0.12 7.66
C LEU A 62 -10.70 -0.65 8.80
N LYS A 63 -9.93 -1.54 9.42
CA LYS A 63 -10.44 -2.44 10.44
C LYS A 63 -10.15 -1.96 11.84
N GLN A 64 -8.98 -1.37 12.06
CA GLN A 64 -8.62 -0.85 13.37
C GLN A 64 -7.77 0.40 13.19
N LEU A 65 -8.29 1.52 13.63
CA LEU A 65 -7.65 2.83 13.51
C LEU A 65 -6.94 3.19 14.80
N PRO A 66 -5.93 4.04 14.75
CA PRO A 66 -5.35 4.60 13.52
C PRO A 66 -4.52 3.58 12.78
N ILE A 67 -4.34 3.79 11.50
CA ILE A 67 -3.53 2.92 10.66
C ILE A 67 -2.32 3.71 10.20
N SER A 68 -1.14 3.14 10.39
CA SER A 68 0.10 3.72 9.86
C SER A 68 0.91 2.63 9.18
N PHE A 69 1.46 2.96 8.03
CA PHE A 69 2.37 2.05 7.36
C PHE A 69 3.38 2.84 6.54
N LEU A 70 4.53 2.20 6.33
CA LEU A 70 5.54 2.71 5.43
C LEU A 70 5.26 2.17 4.03
N SER A 71 5.36 3.04 3.05
CA SER A 71 5.25 2.66 1.65
C SER A 71 6.55 3.04 0.96
N VAL A 72 7.20 2.07 0.32
CA VAL A 72 8.42 2.31 -0.43
C VAL A 72 8.15 1.95 -1.87
N ILE A 73 8.22 2.94 -2.74
CA ILE A 73 7.92 2.76 -4.15
C ILE A 73 9.24 2.76 -4.92
N SER A 74 9.42 1.72 -5.74
CA SER A 74 10.58 1.60 -6.61
C SER A 74 10.12 1.65 -8.05
N TYR A 75 10.60 2.64 -8.78
CA TYR A 75 10.24 2.80 -10.17
C TYR A 75 11.21 2.03 -11.06
N PRO A 76 10.78 1.58 -12.22
CA PRO A 76 11.69 0.90 -13.12
C PRO A 76 12.81 1.82 -13.55
N THR A 77 13.98 1.23 -13.79
CA THR A 77 15.09 1.96 -14.36
C THR A 77 14.78 2.25 -15.80
N SER A 78 14.62 3.51 -16.12
CA SER A 78 14.13 3.86 -17.46
C SER A 78 15.23 4.12 -18.44
N ARG A 79 16.45 4.09 -17.98
CA ARG A 79 17.49 4.34 -18.85
C ARG A 79 17.93 3.19 -19.47
N ARG A 80 17.65 2.59 -19.78
CA ARG A 80 17.99 1.52 -20.30
C ARG A 80 17.85 1.41 -21.53
N LYS A 81 17.97 1.85 -21.76
CA LYS A 81 17.76 2.00 -22.58
C LYS A 81 17.93 1.73 -23.30
N GLY A 82 18.04 1.50 -23.27
CA GLY A 82 18.26 1.48 -23.87
C GLY A 82 18.52 1.42 -24.37
#